data_650e27b78bb32efd8c415d18f4852c91
#
_entry.id   650e27b78bb32efd8c415d18f4852c91
#
_cell.length_a   1.000
_cell.length_b   1.000
_cell.length_c   1.000
_cell.angle_alpha   90.00
_cell.angle_beta   90.00
_cell.angle_gamma   90.00
#
_symmetry.space_group_name_H-M   'P 1'
#
loop_
_entity.id
_entity.type
_entity.pdbx_description
1 polymer ?
#
loop_
_entity_poly.entity_id
_entity_poly.type
_entity_poly.pdbx_seq_one_letter_code
_entity_poly.pdbx_strand_id
1 'polypeptide(L)'
;MSEVLSLEEKKKRIAELNKSFSKKYGESGMVRMGTEVMKVEPISTGILGLDLALGKPMPRGRAVSISGTESSCKTTTALTTIATEMKNNKEAFCYYADVEQALDTDYAESLGVDLSRLVVDSTSVGEEALTKLRDSIASGLYSIAVLDSTNAICASKQEESDITATEMAIRARLLATTYPQLINACGKTNTLLIVIEQIRKKVGVMFGNPESTTVGEAGKFFMTQRIMMRRQTKVEEEGGVAISNEVKCSVIKNKVAPPFRKCDLVCIYGKGFDKITDTANLAIDFDIVQDKGHSYKKGTPEEKKWKSKDEFIKYLSSNEDFYEEIRKATLEKYNNSDQTLIMQDDDDIDRKNAEKEKFEDLAVTSKDNSMISDGSDEFKEGE
;
A
#
# COMPACT_ATOMS: atom_id res chain seq x y z
N MET A 1 15.10 28.37 41.75
CA MET A 1 15.15 28.66 40.28
C MET A 1 16.01 27.58 39.67
N SER A 2 15.47 26.77 38.77
CA SER A 2 16.27 25.78 38.02
C SER A 2 17.21 26.53 37.07
N GLU A 3 18.51 26.28 37.21
CA GLU A 3 19.56 26.83 36.39
C GLU A 3 19.30 26.48 34.92
N VAL A 4 19.14 27.49 34.06
CA VAL A 4 18.89 27.27 32.62
C VAL A 4 20.24 26.90 31.99
N LEU A 5 20.43 25.61 31.70
CA LEU A 5 21.65 25.08 31.07
C LEU A 5 21.85 25.68 29.70
N SER A 6 23.07 26.01 29.36
CA SER A 6 23.50 26.40 28.03
C SER A 6 23.29 25.26 27.01
N LEU A 7 23.24 25.59 25.71
CA LEU A 7 23.08 24.59 24.63
C LEU A 7 24.20 23.53 24.68
N GLU A 8 25.42 23.93 24.91
CA GLU A 8 26.58 23.03 24.96
C GLU A 8 26.54 22.11 26.19
N GLU A 9 26.14 22.63 27.35
CA GLU A 9 25.95 21.79 28.54
C GLU A 9 24.81 20.77 28.35
N LYS A 10 23.69 21.16 27.66
CA LYS A 10 22.64 20.22 27.32
C LYS A 10 23.13 19.13 26.39
N LYS A 11 23.89 19.45 25.33
CA LYS A 11 24.48 18.45 24.42
C LYS A 11 25.39 17.47 25.18
N LYS A 12 26.26 17.97 26.08
CA LYS A 12 27.16 17.16 26.87
C LYS A 12 26.40 16.19 27.78
N ARG A 13 25.39 16.68 28.50
CA ARG A 13 24.53 15.82 29.35
C ARG A 13 23.73 14.79 28.55
N ILE A 14 23.24 15.13 27.38
CA ILE A 14 22.56 14.18 26.48
C ILE A 14 23.54 13.08 26.06
N ALA A 15 24.77 13.41 25.67
CA ALA A 15 25.78 12.42 25.30
C ALA A 15 26.13 11.47 26.45
N GLU A 16 26.29 12.01 27.67
CA GLU A 16 26.54 11.20 28.89
C GLU A 16 25.37 10.27 29.20
N LEU A 17 24.13 10.78 29.08
CA LEU A 17 22.91 10.00 29.28
C LEU A 17 22.79 8.87 28.25
N ASN A 18 23.05 9.14 26.98
CA ASN A 18 23.04 8.14 25.91
C ASN A 18 24.08 7.05 26.16
N LYS A 19 25.29 7.42 26.62
CA LYS A 19 26.32 6.47 26.98
C LYS A 19 25.90 5.58 28.17
N SER A 20 25.18 6.13 29.15
CA SER A 20 24.62 5.36 30.24
C SER A 20 23.53 4.37 29.81
N PHE A 21 22.66 4.80 28.87
CA PHE A 21 21.62 3.93 28.30
C PHE A 21 22.23 2.78 27.51
N SER A 22 23.21 3.05 26.65
CA SER A 22 23.90 2.00 25.89
C SER A 22 24.60 0.99 26.82
N LYS A 23 25.19 1.46 27.92
CA LYS A 23 25.81 0.57 28.91
C LYS A 23 24.77 -0.29 29.66
N LYS A 24 23.60 0.26 29.97
CA LYS A 24 22.55 -0.42 30.74
C LYS A 24 21.70 -1.37 29.91
N TYR A 25 21.38 -0.98 28.67
CA TYR A 25 20.38 -1.66 27.83
C TYR A 25 20.98 -2.26 26.54
N GLY A 26 22.30 -2.18 26.33
CA GLY A 26 22.96 -2.64 25.12
C GLY A 26 22.52 -1.85 23.87
N GLU A 27 22.40 -2.51 22.74
CA GLU A 27 21.97 -1.87 21.47
C GLU A 27 20.57 -1.28 21.55
N SER A 28 19.66 -1.87 22.31
CA SER A 28 18.31 -1.36 22.50
C SER A 28 18.25 -0.04 23.26
N GLY A 29 19.30 0.30 24.01
CA GLY A 29 19.47 1.57 24.74
C GLY A 29 20.09 2.69 23.91
N MET A 30 20.42 2.46 22.63
CA MET A 30 21.04 3.46 21.78
C MET A 30 20.03 4.56 21.40
N VAL A 31 20.24 5.77 21.90
CA VAL A 31 19.47 6.98 21.57
C VAL A 31 20.31 7.82 20.61
N ARG A 32 19.72 8.21 19.47
CA ARG A 32 20.41 8.95 18.41
C ARG A 32 19.87 10.37 18.30
N MET A 33 20.73 11.32 17.96
CA MET A 33 20.28 12.64 17.52
C MET A 33 19.50 12.52 16.21
N GLY A 34 18.56 13.43 15.96
CA GLY A 34 17.75 13.39 14.73
C GLY A 34 18.56 13.42 13.44
N THR A 35 19.75 14.05 13.46
CA THR A 35 20.73 14.05 12.35
C THR A 35 21.42 12.70 12.11
N GLU A 36 21.41 11.82 13.10
CA GLU A 36 22.04 10.49 13.07
C GLU A 36 21.03 9.38 12.72
N VAL A 37 19.74 9.72 12.61
CA VAL A 37 18.71 8.76 12.22
C VAL A 37 18.87 8.46 10.74
N MET A 38 19.08 7.19 10.40
CA MET A 38 19.23 6.75 9.02
C MET A 38 17.99 7.13 8.21
N LYS A 39 18.22 7.68 7.02
CA LYS A 39 17.13 7.90 6.05
C LYS A 39 16.58 6.54 5.65
N VAL A 40 15.25 6.42 5.64
CA VAL A 40 14.58 5.19 5.22
C VAL A 40 14.74 5.06 3.70
N GLU A 41 15.41 3.99 3.28
CA GLU A 41 15.56 3.66 1.86
C GLU A 41 14.28 3.01 1.34
N PRO A 42 13.74 3.45 0.19
CA PRO A 42 12.57 2.86 -0.39
C PRO A 42 12.91 1.64 -1.25
N ILE A 43 12.01 0.66 -1.27
CA ILE A 43 11.97 -0.43 -2.25
C ILE A 43 10.93 -0.08 -3.30
N SER A 44 11.33 0.01 -4.56
CA SER A 44 10.40 0.25 -5.67
C SER A 44 9.45 -0.94 -5.84
N THR A 45 8.18 -0.64 -6.09
CA THR A 45 7.20 -1.68 -6.45
C THR A 45 7.44 -2.25 -7.84
N GLY A 46 8.26 -1.56 -8.65
CA GLY A 46 8.46 -1.87 -10.07
C GLY A 46 7.31 -1.42 -10.96
N ILE A 47 6.33 -0.70 -10.40
CA ILE A 47 5.16 -0.14 -11.07
C ILE A 47 5.24 1.37 -10.89
N LEU A 48 5.54 2.09 -11.97
CA LEU A 48 5.88 3.51 -11.88
C LEU A 48 4.73 4.34 -11.30
N GLY A 49 3.50 4.14 -11.76
CA GLY A 49 2.33 4.84 -11.28
C GLY A 49 2.09 4.63 -9.78
N LEU A 50 2.29 3.40 -9.28
CA LEU A 50 2.17 3.13 -7.86
C LEU A 50 3.30 3.77 -7.04
N ASP A 51 4.53 3.74 -7.54
CA ASP A 51 5.68 4.39 -6.89
C ASP A 51 5.48 5.90 -6.77
N LEU A 52 4.94 6.55 -7.81
CA LEU A 52 4.59 7.97 -7.80
C LEU A 52 3.43 8.27 -6.85
N ALA A 53 2.38 7.43 -6.84
CA ALA A 53 1.27 7.58 -5.90
C ALA A 53 1.72 7.43 -4.44
N LEU A 54 2.68 6.54 -4.16
CA LEU A 54 3.31 6.41 -2.85
C LEU A 54 4.21 7.61 -2.51
N GLY A 55 4.72 8.36 -3.49
CA GLY A 55 5.63 9.49 -3.31
C GLY A 55 7.02 9.10 -2.81
N LYS A 56 7.07 8.22 -1.83
CA LYS A 56 8.22 7.37 -1.48
C LYS A 56 7.74 5.95 -1.56
N PRO A 57 8.34 5.11 -2.44
CA PRO A 57 7.99 3.71 -2.54
C PRO A 57 8.06 2.97 -1.21
N MET A 58 7.87 1.68 -1.17
CA MET A 58 7.71 0.93 0.07
C MET A 58 8.95 1.04 0.98
N PRO A 59 8.82 1.54 2.24
CA PRO A 59 9.98 1.86 3.07
C PRO A 59 10.59 0.61 3.73
N ARG A 60 11.91 0.43 3.61
CA ARG A 60 12.65 -0.62 4.34
C ARG A 60 12.49 -0.45 5.84
N GLY A 61 12.52 -1.55 6.58
CA GLY A 61 12.37 -1.57 8.03
C GLY A 61 10.97 -1.18 8.53
N ARG A 62 9.95 -1.25 7.66
CA ARG A 62 8.57 -0.86 7.95
C ARG A 62 7.57 -1.90 7.45
N ALA A 63 6.32 -1.75 7.89
CA ALA A 63 5.21 -2.56 7.40
C ALA A 63 4.31 -1.73 6.47
N VAL A 64 3.90 -2.36 5.37
CA VAL A 64 2.98 -1.84 4.35
C VAL A 64 1.82 -2.83 4.19
N SER A 65 0.58 -2.37 4.17
CA SER A 65 -0.54 -3.25 3.84
C SER A 65 -1.09 -2.97 2.45
N ILE A 66 -1.43 -4.05 1.76
CA ILE A 66 -2.12 -4.05 0.47
C ILE A 66 -3.48 -4.70 0.69
N SER A 67 -4.53 -3.88 0.66
CA SER A 67 -5.90 -4.31 0.90
C SER A 67 -6.74 -4.21 -0.36
N GLY A 68 -7.71 -5.09 -0.54
CA GLY A 68 -8.58 -5.03 -1.71
C GLY A 68 -9.54 -6.22 -1.79
N THR A 69 -10.48 -6.12 -2.74
CA THR A 69 -11.39 -7.20 -3.08
C THR A 69 -10.64 -8.38 -3.72
N GLU A 70 -11.31 -9.48 -3.91
CA GLU A 70 -10.77 -10.60 -4.69
C GLU A 70 -10.39 -10.16 -6.11
N SER A 71 -9.35 -10.77 -6.68
CA SER A 71 -8.85 -10.48 -8.03
C SER A 71 -8.45 -9.01 -8.28
N SER A 72 -8.09 -8.25 -7.22
CA SER A 72 -7.59 -6.87 -7.33
C SER A 72 -6.06 -6.77 -7.41
N CYS A 73 -5.35 -7.82 -7.81
CA CYS A 73 -3.90 -7.87 -8.05
C CYS A 73 -3.02 -7.61 -6.81
N LYS A 74 -3.49 -7.92 -5.60
CA LYS A 74 -2.71 -7.75 -4.36
C LYS A 74 -1.44 -8.60 -4.34
N THR A 75 -1.60 -9.91 -4.54
CA THR A 75 -0.50 -10.88 -4.64
C THR A 75 0.45 -10.52 -5.78
N THR A 76 -0.09 -10.14 -6.96
CA THR A 76 0.70 -9.66 -8.11
C THR A 76 1.56 -8.44 -7.74
N THR A 77 1.03 -7.51 -6.95
CA THR A 77 1.79 -6.33 -6.50
C THR A 77 2.94 -6.73 -5.56
N ALA A 78 2.70 -7.65 -4.63
CA ALA A 78 3.74 -8.15 -3.73
C ALA A 78 4.84 -8.90 -4.50
N LEU A 79 4.47 -9.81 -5.41
CA LEU A 79 5.41 -10.55 -6.25
C LEU A 79 6.20 -9.64 -7.19
N THR A 80 5.55 -8.63 -7.80
CA THR A 80 6.23 -7.64 -8.65
C THR A 80 7.24 -6.82 -7.84
N THR A 81 6.93 -6.49 -6.58
CA THR A 81 7.85 -5.80 -5.68
C THR A 81 9.05 -6.70 -5.33
N ILE A 82 8.83 -7.98 -5.04
CA ILE A 82 9.89 -8.96 -4.80
C ILE A 82 10.80 -9.09 -6.04
N ALA A 83 10.22 -9.29 -7.22
CA ALA A 83 10.98 -9.40 -8.48
C ALA A 83 11.84 -8.15 -8.73
N THR A 84 11.29 -6.97 -8.46
CA THR A 84 11.99 -5.70 -8.61
C THR A 84 13.15 -5.57 -7.61
N GLU A 85 12.95 -5.94 -6.36
CA GLU A 85 14.01 -5.95 -5.35
C GLU A 85 15.12 -6.93 -5.73
N MET A 86 14.77 -8.14 -6.16
CA MET A 86 15.76 -9.15 -6.61
C MET A 86 16.52 -8.74 -7.88
N LYS A 87 15.88 -7.98 -8.78
CA LYS A 87 16.54 -7.40 -9.96
C LYS A 87 17.58 -6.35 -9.55
N ASN A 88 17.22 -5.46 -8.60
CA ASN A 88 18.04 -4.33 -8.18
C ASN A 88 19.12 -4.73 -7.16
N ASN A 89 18.84 -5.71 -6.31
CA ASN A 89 19.74 -6.24 -5.29
C ASN A 89 19.96 -7.73 -5.51
N LYS A 90 21.14 -8.10 -6.01
CA LYS A 90 21.48 -9.49 -6.36
C LYS A 90 21.66 -10.40 -5.14
N GLU A 91 21.84 -9.81 -3.95
CA GLU A 91 21.97 -10.54 -2.69
C GLU A 91 20.64 -10.65 -1.94
N ALA A 92 19.56 -10.05 -2.46
CA ALA A 92 18.26 -10.05 -1.78
C ALA A 92 17.65 -11.44 -1.76
N PHE A 93 17.36 -11.95 -0.57
CA PHE A 93 16.44 -13.06 -0.32
C PHE A 93 15.11 -12.50 0.16
N CYS A 94 14.01 -13.18 -0.18
CA CYS A 94 12.66 -12.81 0.25
C CYS A 94 11.97 -14.00 0.92
N TYR A 95 11.13 -13.71 1.91
CA TYR A 95 10.31 -14.68 2.62
C TYR A 95 8.84 -14.46 2.30
N TYR A 96 8.13 -15.54 1.98
CA TYR A 96 6.71 -15.51 1.64
C TYR A 96 5.93 -16.49 2.52
N ALA A 97 5.18 -15.94 3.48
CA ALA A 97 4.25 -16.74 4.27
C ALA A 97 2.94 -16.88 3.49
N ASP A 98 2.80 -18.01 2.80
CA ASP A 98 1.63 -18.41 2.00
C ASP A 98 0.61 -19.15 2.87
N VAL A 99 -0.09 -18.41 3.71
CA VAL A 99 -1.09 -18.99 4.63
C VAL A 99 -2.34 -19.47 3.88
N GLU A 100 -2.61 -18.91 2.70
CA GLU A 100 -3.71 -19.36 1.82
C GLU A 100 -3.37 -20.63 1.04
N GLN A 101 -2.08 -21.01 0.99
CA GLN A 101 -1.57 -22.15 0.17
C GLN A 101 -1.98 -22.02 -1.31
N ALA A 102 -1.90 -20.79 -1.82
CA ALA A 102 -2.40 -20.42 -3.15
C ALA A 102 -1.30 -19.81 -4.05
N LEU A 103 -0.04 -19.81 -3.61
CA LEU A 103 1.07 -19.23 -4.39
C LEU A 103 1.35 -20.10 -5.61
N ASP A 104 1.16 -19.52 -6.78
CA ASP A 104 1.57 -20.11 -8.06
C ASP A 104 3.02 -19.69 -8.35
N THR A 105 3.93 -20.67 -8.30
CA THR A 105 5.36 -20.45 -8.53
C THR A 105 5.68 -20.15 -9.98
N ASP A 106 4.96 -20.73 -10.94
CA ASP A 106 5.15 -20.46 -12.36
C ASP A 106 4.74 -19.02 -12.69
N TYR A 107 3.64 -18.57 -12.07
CA TYR A 107 3.23 -17.15 -12.17
C TYR A 107 4.25 -16.22 -11.51
N ALA A 108 4.77 -16.56 -10.33
CA ALA A 108 5.80 -15.76 -9.67
C ALA A 108 7.06 -15.62 -10.55
N GLU A 109 7.51 -16.72 -11.16
CA GLU A 109 8.64 -16.74 -12.10
C GLU A 109 8.35 -15.90 -13.34
N SER A 110 7.13 -15.96 -13.89
CA SER A 110 6.72 -15.13 -15.03
C SER A 110 6.77 -13.64 -14.75
N LEU A 111 6.60 -13.23 -13.49
CA LEU A 111 6.74 -11.84 -13.03
C LEU A 111 8.20 -11.44 -12.81
N GLY A 112 9.14 -12.36 -12.91
CA GLY A 112 10.57 -12.16 -12.74
C GLY A 112 11.11 -12.45 -11.33
N VAL A 113 10.36 -13.19 -10.51
CA VAL A 113 10.84 -13.65 -9.21
C VAL A 113 11.86 -14.77 -9.42
N ASP A 114 13.03 -14.64 -8.79
CA ASP A 114 14.02 -15.70 -8.75
C ASP A 114 13.67 -16.69 -7.62
N LEU A 115 13.11 -17.84 -7.99
CA LEU A 115 12.65 -18.84 -7.02
C LEU A 115 13.77 -19.39 -6.15
N SER A 116 15.02 -19.36 -6.60
CA SER A 116 16.17 -19.82 -5.80
C SER A 116 16.47 -18.89 -4.60
N ARG A 117 15.90 -17.68 -4.61
CA ARG A 117 16.03 -16.67 -3.56
C ARG A 117 14.70 -16.35 -2.85
N LEU A 118 13.64 -17.10 -3.17
CA LEU A 118 12.35 -17.00 -2.51
C LEU A 118 12.15 -18.18 -1.56
N VAL A 119 12.02 -17.90 -0.27
CA VAL A 119 11.65 -18.90 0.74
C VAL A 119 10.15 -18.84 0.95
N VAL A 120 9.45 -19.93 0.66
CA VAL A 120 7.99 -20.04 0.81
C VAL A 120 7.66 -20.90 2.03
N ASP A 121 6.81 -20.39 2.91
CA ASP A 121 6.27 -21.10 4.07
C ASP A 121 4.75 -21.22 3.95
N SER A 122 4.28 -22.44 3.72
CA SER A 122 2.85 -22.76 3.55
C SER A 122 2.21 -23.29 4.84
N THR A 123 2.63 -22.78 6.00
CA THR A 123 2.09 -23.14 7.30
C THR A 123 0.66 -22.62 7.46
N SER A 124 -0.31 -23.51 7.70
CA SER A 124 -1.72 -23.18 7.87
C SER A 124 -2.08 -22.70 9.28
N VAL A 125 -1.32 -23.15 10.30
CA VAL A 125 -1.55 -22.76 11.71
C VAL A 125 -1.09 -21.35 11.95
N GLY A 126 -2.00 -20.45 12.31
CA GLY A 126 -1.75 -19.01 12.34
C GLY A 126 -0.69 -18.58 13.34
N GLU A 127 -0.65 -19.12 14.54
CA GLU A 127 0.37 -18.82 15.55
C GLU A 127 1.76 -19.29 15.09
N GLU A 128 1.85 -20.44 14.45
CA GLU A 128 3.09 -20.98 13.92
C GLU A 128 3.59 -20.14 12.76
N ALA A 129 2.72 -19.83 11.78
CA ALA A 129 3.05 -19.00 10.62
C ALA A 129 3.55 -17.61 11.06
N LEU A 130 2.87 -16.96 12.01
CA LEU A 130 3.29 -15.64 12.53
C LEU A 130 4.59 -15.72 13.34
N THR A 131 4.83 -16.81 14.06
CA THR A 131 6.09 -17.02 14.79
C THR A 131 7.24 -17.20 13.82
N LYS A 132 7.10 -18.07 12.80
CA LYS A 132 8.11 -18.28 11.74
C LYS A 132 8.39 -16.99 10.98
N LEU A 133 7.34 -16.23 10.61
CA LEU A 133 7.48 -14.93 9.96
C LEU A 133 8.29 -13.95 10.82
N ARG A 134 7.97 -13.84 12.11
CA ARG A 134 8.70 -12.98 13.07
C ARG A 134 10.18 -13.40 13.16
N ASP A 135 10.45 -14.67 13.32
CA ASP A 135 11.80 -15.18 13.51
C ASP A 135 12.62 -15.05 12.21
N SER A 136 11.98 -15.25 11.04
CA SER A 136 12.57 -14.99 9.73
C SER A 136 12.93 -13.52 9.55
N ILE A 137 12.05 -12.59 9.89
CA ILE A 137 12.37 -11.15 9.86
C ILE A 137 13.50 -10.84 10.86
N ALA A 138 13.42 -11.36 12.09
CA ALA A 138 14.41 -11.11 13.14
C ALA A 138 15.81 -11.65 12.80
N SER A 139 15.91 -12.65 11.91
CA SER A 139 17.20 -13.18 11.42
C SER A 139 18.01 -12.16 10.61
N GLY A 140 17.36 -11.16 10.00
CA GLY A 140 18.01 -10.17 9.15
C GLY A 140 18.46 -10.67 7.77
N LEU A 141 18.06 -11.89 7.38
CA LEU A 141 18.46 -12.50 6.13
C LEU A 141 17.61 -12.06 4.93
N TYR A 142 16.45 -11.45 5.18
CA TYR A 142 15.48 -11.16 4.13
C TYR A 142 15.29 -9.65 3.91
N SER A 143 15.34 -9.22 2.65
CA SER A 143 15.02 -7.84 2.24
C SER A 143 13.53 -7.55 2.34
N ILE A 144 12.69 -8.53 1.94
CA ILE A 144 11.23 -8.45 1.98
C ILE A 144 10.68 -9.71 2.64
N ALA A 145 9.68 -9.52 3.50
CA ALA A 145 8.82 -10.58 4.01
C ALA A 145 7.37 -10.27 3.63
N VAL A 146 6.62 -11.27 3.17
CA VAL A 146 5.21 -11.14 2.79
C VAL A 146 4.36 -12.04 3.68
N LEU A 147 3.20 -11.55 4.09
CA LEU A 147 2.13 -12.32 4.74
C LEU A 147 0.91 -12.32 3.82
N ASP A 148 0.63 -13.45 3.18
CA ASP A 148 -0.51 -13.63 2.28
C ASP A 148 -1.41 -14.79 2.75
N SER A 149 -2.59 -14.54 3.28
CA SER A 149 -3.13 -13.27 3.72
C SER A 149 -3.58 -13.36 5.19
N THR A 150 -3.80 -12.21 5.80
CA THR A 150 -4.31 -12.16 7.19
C THR A 150 -5.66 -12.84 7.38
N ASN A 151 -6.41 -13.03 6.29
CA ASN A 151 -7.73 -13.65 6.31
C ASN A 151 -7.66 -15.17 6.51
N ALA A 152 -6.61 -15.81 6.04
CA ALA A 152 -6.40 -17.25 6.15
C ALA A 152 -5.79 -17.68 7.49
N ILE A 153 -5.38 -16.73 8.34
CA ILE A 153 -4.85 -17.03 9.67
C ILE A 153 -5.95 -17.65 10.55
N CYS A 154 -5.81 -18.94 10.85
CA CYS A 154 -6.63 -19.68 11.81
C CYS A 154 -5.85 -19.86 13.10
N ALA A 155 -6.49 -19.65 14.25
CA ALA A 155 -5.86 -19.94 15.54
C ALA A 155 -5.90 -21.47 15.83
N SER A 156 -4.84 -22.03 16.44
CA SER A 156 -4.72 -23.47 16.72
C SER A 156 -5.90 -24.06 17.52
N LYS A 157 -6.53 -23.25 18.35
CA LYS A 157 -7.73 -23.65 19.11
C LYS A 157 -9.01 -23.80 18.26
N GLN A 158 -8.97 -23.43 16.98
CA GLN A 158 -10.11 -23.50 16.07
C GLN A 158 -10.24 -24.86 15.37
N GLU A 159 -9.16 -25.60 15.20
CA GLU A 159 -9.22 -26.96 14.63
C GLU A 159 -10.04 -27.91 15.51
N GLU A 160 -10.25 -27.56 16.81
CA GLU A 160 -10.94 -28.39 17.79
C GLU A 160 -12.34 -27.87 18.20
N SER A 161 -12.79 -26.69 17.70
CA SER A 161 -14.05 -26.07 18.18
C SER A 161 -15.03 -25.73 17.05
N ASP A 162 -16.32 -25.70 17.37
CA ASP A 162 -17.41 -25.31 16.45
C ASP A 162 -17.18 -23.87 15.88
N ILE A 163 -17.42 -23.74 14.58
CA ILE A 163 -17.25 -22.50 13.80
C ILE A 163 -18.23 -21.43 14.28
N THR A 164 -17.81 -20.48 15.09
CA THR A 164 -18.66 -19.42 15.63
C THR A 164 -18.03 -18.01 15.47
N ALA A 165 -18.84 -16.97 15.75
CA ALA A 165 -18.46 -15.56 15.71
C ALA A 165 -17.21 -15.19 16.56
N THR A 166 -16.77 -16.08 17.43
CA THR A 166 -15.56 -15.95 18.27
C THR A 166 -14.26 -15.89 17.43
N GLU A 167 -14.26 -16.49 16.24
CA GLU A 167 -13.07 -16.60 15.37
C GLU A 167 -12.47 -15.25 14.95
N MET A 168 -13.33 -14.32 14.53
CA MET A 168 -12.85 -12.98 14.09
C MET A 168 -12.17 -12.22 15.24
N ALA A 169 -12.68 -12.37 16.45
CA ALA A 169 -12.11 -11.71 17.62
C ALA A 169 -10.77 -12.34 18.04
N ILE A 170 -10.64 -13.67 17.97
CA ILE A 170 -9.38 -14.38 18.27
C ILE A 170 -8.30 -13.98 17.26
N ARG A 171 -8.60 -14.01 15.97
CA ARG A 171 -7.68 -13.57 14.90
C ARG A 171 -7.24 -12.12 15.08
N ALA A 172 -8.18 -11.21 15.31
CA ALA A 172 -7.87 -9.80 15.52
C ALA A 172 -6.96 -9.59 16.73
N ARG A 173 -7.18 -10.35 17.82
CA ARG A 173 -6.35 -10.32 19.03
C ARG A 173 -4.95 -10.87 18.77
N LEU A 174 -4.84 -12.00 18.06
CA LEU A 174 -3.55 -12.60 17.67
C LEU A 174 -2.73 -11.62 16.85
N LEU A 175 -3.30 -11.03 15.80
CA LEU A 175 -2.65 -10.02 14.99
C LEU A 175 -2.27 -8.77 15.78
N ALA A 176 -3.15 -8.26 16.65
CA ALA A 176 -2.88 -7.09 17.48
C ALA A 176 -1.68 -7.30 18.42
N THR A 177 -1.48 -8.52 18.93
CA THR A 177 -0.33 -8.86 19.80
C THR A 177 0.95 -9.12 19.02
N THR A 178 0.86 -9.60 17.78
CA THR A 178 2.01 -9.97 16.94
C THR A 178 2.58 -8.80 16.14
N TYR A 179 1.73 -7.88 15.65
CA TYR A 179 2.21 -6.75 14.86
C TYR A 179 3.29 -5.90 15.53
N PRO A 180 3.20 -5.53 16.82
CA PRO A 180 4.29 -4.80 17.48
C PRO A 180 5.63 -5.52 17.42
N GLN A 181 5.62 -6.86 17.52
CA GLN A 181 6.83 -7.68 17.48
C GLN A 181 7.41 -7.73 16.06
N LEU A 182 6.55 -7.94 15.02
CA LEU A 182 6.95 -7.92 13.63
C LEU A 182 7.57 -6.58 13.24
N ILE A 183 6.94 -5.46 13.61
CA ILE A 183 7.42 -4.12 13.28
C ILE A 183 8.74 -3.79 13.99
N ASN A 184 8.89 -4.22 15.24
CA ASN A 184 10.15 -4.07 15.95
C ASN A 184 11.26 -4.88 15.26
N ALA A 185 10.98 -6.11 14.83
CA ALA A 185 11.92 -6.92 14.05
C ALA A 185 12.28 -6.23 12.73
N CYS A 186 11.29 -5.76 11.95
CA CYS A 186 11.52 -5.02 10.70
C CYS A 186 12.45 -3.82 10.92
N GLY A 187 12.18 -3.01 11.97
CA GLY A 187 12.99 -1.83 12.26
C GLY A 187 14.44 -2.13 12.64
N LYS A 188 14.71 -3.31 13.21
CA LYS A 188 16.07 -3.76 13.58
C LYS A 188 16.84 -4.32 12.39
N THR A 189 16.18 -5.05 11.51
CA THR A 189 16.79 -5.78 10.39
C THR A 189 16.70 -5.07 9.05
N ASN A 190 15.99 -3.93 9.02
CA ASN A 190 15.72 -3.18 7.78
C ASN A 190 14.90 -3.96 6.75
N THR A 191 14.18 -5.01 7.17
CA THR A 191 13.30 -5.83 6.33
C THR A 191 11.97 -5.09 6.08
N LEU A 192 11.52 -5.04 4.83
CA LEU A 192 10.17 -4.60 4.48
C LEU A 192 9.17 -5.73 4.74
N LEU A 193 8.12 -5.46 5.52
CA LEU A 193 6.98 -6.37 5.67
C LEU A 193 5.81 -5.90 4.80
N ILE A 194 5.36 -6.76 3.88
CA ILE A 194 4.13 -6.57 3.10
C ILE A 194 3.05 -7.47 3.67
N VAL A 195 1.91 -6.88 4.03
CA VAL A 195 0.75 -7.60 4.57
C VAL A 195 -0.41 -7.51 3.59
N ILE A 196 -0.86 -8.64 3.10
CA ILE A 196 -2.03 -8.73 2.21
C ILE A 196 -3.29 -8.92 3.04
N GLU A 197 -4.31 -8.08 2.76
CA GLU A 197 -5.59 -8.05 3.46
C GLU A 197 -6.73 -8.14 2.44
N GLN A 198 -7.70 -9.02 2.69
CA GLN A 198 -8.93 -9.03 1.90
C GLN A 198 -9.97 -8.12 2.55
N ILE A 199 -10.73 -7.40 1.73
CA ILE A 199 -11.83 -6.55 2.17
C ILE A 199 -13.12 -7.36 2.11
N ARG A 200 -13.89 -7.30 3.19
CA ARG A 200 -15.25 -7.85 3.25
C ARG A 200 -16.25 -6.72 3.47
N LYS A 201 -17.41 -6.79 2.81
CA LYS A 201 -18.51 -5.88 3.07
C LYS A 201 -19.29 -6.37 4.28
N LYS A 202 -19.49 -5.51 5.26
CA LYS A 202 -20.40 -5.79 6.38
C LYS A 202 -21.82 -5.74 5.87
N VAL A 203 -22.56 -6.82 6.04
CA VAL A 203 -24.00 -6.89 5.71
C VAL A 203 -24.77 -6.07 6.76
N GLY A 204 -25.73 -5.24 6.33
CA GLY A 204 -26.62 -4.48 7.21
C GLY A 204 -26.11 -3.10 7.66
N VAL A 205 -24.99 -2.60 7.14
CA VAL A 205 -24.56 -1.22 7.39
C VAL A 205 -25.26 -0.29 6.41
N MET A 206 -26.29 0.42 6.86
CA MET A 206 -27.04 1.39 6.05
C MET A 206 -26.35 2.76 5.99
N PHE A 207 -25.49 3.10 6.94
CA PHE A 207 -24.78 4.39 7.01
C PHE A 207 -23.29 4.16 7.32
N GLY A 208 -22.40 4.94 6.65
CA GLY A 208 -20.95 4.83 6.82
C GLY A 208 -20.28 3.83 5.87
N ASN A 209 -18.97 3.64 6.00
CA ASN A 209 -18.22 2.74 5.13
C ASN A 209 -18.48 1.27 5.52
N PRO A 210 -19.18 0.47 4.68
CA PRO A 210 -19.46 -0.93 4.95
C PRO A 210 -18.21 -1.83 4.85
N GLU A 211 -17.10 -1.32 4.34
CA GLU A 211 -15.88 -2.10 4.12
C GLU A 211 -15.08 -2.26 5.42
N SER A 212 -14.82 -3.49 5.80
CA SER A 212 -13.92 -3.80 6.91
C SER A 212 -12.79 -4.71 6.44
N THR A 213 -11.57 -4.40 6.91
CA THR A 213 -10.44 -5.31 6.80
C THR A 213 -10.40 -6.24 8.00
N THR A 214 -9.94 -7.46 7.81
CA THR A 214 -9.86 -8.52 8.85
C THR A 214 -8.90 -8.20 9.99
N VAL A 215 -7.97 -7.28 9.76
CA VAL A 215 -6.93 -6.89 10.74
C VAL A 215 -7.48 -6.07 11.91
N GLY A 216 -8.74 -5.63 11.84
CA GLY A 216 -9.33 -4.77 12.85
C GLY A 216 -8.69 -3.37 12.91
N GLU A 217 -9.22 -2.49 13.75
CA GLU A 217 -8.72 -1.11 13.88
C GLU A 217 -7.27 -1.05 14.39
N ALA A 218 -6.90 -1.95 15.34
CA ALA A 218 -5.56 -1.96 15.93
C ALA A 218 -4.45 -2.15 14.88
N GLY A 219 -4.62 -3.08 13.93
CA GLY A 219 -3.61 -3.35 12.89
C GLY A 219 -3.37 -2.17 11.96
N LYS A 220 -4.40 -1.38 11.68
CA LYS A 220 -4.29 -0.19 10.81
C LYS A 220 -3.29 0.85 11.35
N PHE A 221 -3.13 0.95 12.67
CA PHE A 221 -2.20 1.90 13.28
C PHE A 221 -0.73 1.52 13.05
N PHE A 222 -0.43 0.24 12.95
CA PHE A 222 0.93 -0.26 12.81
C PHE A 222 1.52 -0.07 11.41
N MET A 223 0.69 -0.03 10.37
CA MET A 223 1.16 0.14 9.00
C MET A 223 1.70 1.55 8.75
N THR A 224 2.85 1.63 8.08
CA THR A 224 3.45 2.89 7.64
C THR A 224 2.76 3.41 6.39
N GLN A 225 2.47 2.54 5.44
CA GLN A 225 1.66 2.83 4.25
C GLN A 225 0.52 1.82 4.16
N ARG A 226 -0.61 2.25 3.63
CA ARG A 226 -1.76 1.39 3.33
C ARG A 226 -2.26 1.69 1.94
N ILE A 227 -2.26 0.67 1.11
CA ILE A 227 -2.67 0.71 -0.29
C ILE A 227 -4.00 -0.04 -0.39
N MET A 228 -5.00 0.62 -0.97
CA MET A 228 -6.30 0.04 -1.30
C MET A 228 -6.35 -0.23 -2.79
N MET A 229 -6.60 -1.47 -3.18
CA MET A 229 -6.70 -1.89 -4.57
C MET A 229 -8.13 -2.32 -4.88
N ARG A 230 -8.70 -1.76 -5.94
CA ARG A 230 -10.07 -2.07 -6.38
C ARG A 230 -10.07 -2.43 -7.86
N ARG A 231 -10.58 -3.61 -8.16
CA ARG A 231 -10.87 -3.99 -9.54
C ARG A 231 -11.95 -3.06 -10.10
N GLN A 232 -11.70 -2.49 -11.27
CA GLN A 232 -12.69 -1.74 -12.03
C GLN A 232 -13.61 -2.70 -12.80
N THR A 233 -14.75 -2.19 -13.24
CA THR A 233 -15.70 -2.96 -14.04
C THR A 233 -15.22 -3.21 -15.47
N LYS A 234 -14.28 -2.36 -15.94
CA LYS A 234 -13.77 -2.45 -17.30
C LYS A 234 -12.75 -3.57 -17.41
N VAL A 235 -13.08 -4.57 -18.17
CA VAL A 235 -12.25 -5.72 -18.49
C VAL A 235 -12.07 -5.71 -20.01
N GLU A 236 -10.83 -5.80 -20.47
CA GLU A 236 -10.54 -5.97 -21.88
C GLU A 236 -10.72 -7.43 -22.24
N GLU A 237 -11.45 -7.69 -23.34
CA GLU A 237 -11.77 -9.02 -23.82
C GLU A 237 -11.27 -9.21 -25.25
N GLU A 238 -10.67 -10.37 -25.52
CA GLU A 238 -10.32 -10.81 -26.86
C GLU A 238 -11.05 -12.13 -27.16
N GLY A 239 -11.90 -12.13 -28.20
CA GLY A 239 -12.69 -13.31 -28.54
C GLY A 239 -13.68 -13.76 -27.45
N GLY A 240 -14.14 -12.83 -26.58
CA GLY A 240 -15.02 -13.12 -25.44
C GLY A 240 -14.29 -13.68 -24.20
N VAL A 241 -12.96 -13.66 -24.19
CA VAL A 241 -12.13 -14.06 -23.05
C VAL A 241 -11.49 -12.82 -22.43
N ALA A 242 -11.64 -12.65 -21.12
CA ALA A 242 -10.99 -11.56 -20.41
C ALA A 242 -9.47 -11.72 -20.44
N ILE A 243 -8.74 -10.75 -20.98
CA ILE A 243 -7.28 -10.74 -21.11
C ILE A 243 -6.59 -9.82 -20.10
N SER A 244 -7.29 -8.79 -19.63
CA SER A 244 -6.77 -7.84 -18.64
C SER A 244 -7.88 -7.27 -17.76
N ASN A 245 -7.49 -6.64 -16.67
CA ASN A 245 -8.38 -5.82 -15.85
C ASN A 245 -7.72 -4.51 -15.44
N GLU A 246 -8.52 -3.47 -15.29
CA GLU A 246 -8.09 -2.22 -14.68
C GLU A 246 -8.22 -2.30 -13.16
N VAL A 247 -7.22 -1.78 -12.46
CA VAL A 247 -7.17 -1.75 -10.99
C VAL A 247 -6.89 -0.34 -10.52
N LYS A 248 -7.82 0.23 -9.76
CA LYS A 248 -7.62 1.52 -9.09
C LYS A 248 -6.89 1.31 -7.78
N CYS A 249 -5.72 1.93 -7.64
CA CYS A 249 -4.92 1.93 -6.43
C CYS A 249 -5.10 3.27 -5.71
N SER A 250 -5.36 3.23 -4.41
CA SER A 250 -5.51 4.42 -3.56
C SER A 250 -4.62 4.29 -2.33
N VAL A 251 -3.76 5.27 -2.08
CA VAL A 251 -2.89 5.32 -0.90
C VAL A 251 -3.66 5.94 0.26
N ILE A 252 -4.36 5.11 1.05
CA ILE A 252 -5.26 5.57 2.12
C ILE A 252 -4.56 5.98 3.41
N LYS A 253 -3.28 5.62 3.57
CA LYS A 253 -2.40 6.06 4.66
C LYS A 253 -0.96 6.09 4.20
N ASN A 254 -0.24 7.14 4.58
CA ASN A 254 1.18 7.26 4.32
C ASN A 254 1.85 8.08 5.43
N LYS A 255 2.91 7.52 6.07
CA LYS A 255 3.69 8.21 7.11
C LYS A 255 5.02 8.76 6.59
N VAL A 256 5.36 8.50 5.32
CA VAL A 256 6.65 8.91 4.72
C VAL A 256 6.50 9.87 3.54
N ALA A 257 5.27 10.09 3.06
CA ALA A 257 4.90 11.05 2.03
C ALA A 257 3.41 11.44 2.20
N PRO A 258 2.88 12.45 1.47
CA PRO A 258 1.46 12.79 1.50
C PRO A 258 0.56 11.61 1.12
N PRO A 259 -0.52 11.32 1.89
CA PRO A 259 -1.47 10.26 1.58
C PRO A 259 -2.51 10.70 0.54
N PHE A 260 -3.47 9.80 0.24
CA PHE A 260 -4.67 9.97 -0.58
C PHE A 260 -4.43 10.13 -2.08
N ARG A 261 -3.21 9.85 -2.55
CA ARG A 261 -2.91 9.77 -3.98
C ARG A 261 -3.45 8.48 -4.57
N LYS A 262 -3.78 8.52 -5.85
CA LYS A 262 -4.38 7.41 -6.60
C LYS A 262 -3.59 7.16 -7.88
N CYS A 263 -3.65 5.95 -8.40
CA CYS A 263 -3.23 5.60 -9.76
C CYS A 263 -4.13 4.49 -10.31
N ASP A 264 -4.33 4.49 -11.62
CA ASP A 264 -5.04 3.43 -12.32
C ASP A 264 -4.01 2.58 -13.08
N LEU A 265 -4.08 1.28 -12.90
CA LEU A 265 -3.13 0.31 -13.42
C LEU A 265 -3.86 -0.73 -14.26
N VAL A 266 -3.22 -1.21 -15.31
CA VAL A 266 -3.69 -2.35 -16.11
C VAL A 266 -2.92 -3.60 -15.72
N CYS A 267 -3.64 -4.67 -15.37
CA CYS A 267 -3.06 -5.97 -15.08
C CYS A 267 -3.47 -6.96 -16.18
N ILE A 268 -2.49 -7.48 -16.91
CA ILE A 268 -2.65 -8.50 -17.96
C ILE A 268 -2.59 -9.87 -17.30
N TYR A 269 -3.61 -10.70 -17.51
CA TYR A 269 -3.65 -12.04 -16.91
C TYR A 269 -2.48 -12.90 -17.36
N GLY A 270 -1.84 -13.58 -16.42
CA GLY A 270 -0.65 -14.37 -16.65
C GLY A 270 0.66 -13.60 -16.87
N LYS A 271 0.61 -12.26 -17.04
CA LYS A 271 1.80 -11.42 -17.30
C LYS A 271 2.05 -10.33 -16.24
N GLY A 272 1.05 -10.05 -15.39
CA GLY A 272 1.14 -8.99 -14.39
C GLY A 272 0.84 -7.59 -14.94
N PHE A 273 1.39 -6.56 -14.29
CA PHE A 273 1.10 -5.17 -14.66
C PHE A 273 1.73 -4.75 -15.98
N ASP A 274 0.96 -4.02 -16.81
CA ASP A 274 1.45 -3.39 -18.03
C ASP A 274 2.29 -2.15 -17.70
N LYS A 275 3.55 -2.38 -17.34
CA LYS A 275 4.51 -1.33 -16.95
C LYS A 275 4.85 -0.38 -18.08
N ILE A 276 4.72 -0.83 -19.33
CA ILE A 276 5.07 -0.05 -20.52
C ILE A 276 3.98 0.99 -20.77
N THR A 277 2.72 0.56 -20.78
CA THR A 277 1.57 1.47 -20.93
C THR A 277 1.48 2.45 -19.75
N ASP A 278 1.71 1.98 -18.50
CA ASP A 278 1.79 2.83 -17.32
C ASP A 278 2.85 3.94 -17.47
N THR A 279 4.07 3.57 -17.87
CA THR A 279 5.17 4.53 -18.11
C THR A 279 4.85 5.48 -19.26
N ALA A 280 4.25 4.99 -20.35
CA ALA A 280 3.88 5.83 -21.48
C ALA A 280 2.84 6.89 -21.10
N ASN A 281 1.81 6.49 -20.34
CA ASN A 281 0.78 7.41 -19.84
C ASN A 281 1.40 8.51 -18.99
N LEU A 282 2.20 8.13 -18.00
CA LEU A 282 2.86 9.07 -17.11
C LEU A 282 3.84 9.99 -17.84
N ALA A 283 4.58 9.49 -18.84
CA ALA A 283 5.45 10.32 -19.65
C ALA A 283 4.71 11.41 -20.42
N ILE A 284 3.47 11.12 -20.84
CA ILE A 284 2.57 12.10 -21.46
C ILE A 284 2.03 13.08 -20.43
N ASP A 285 1.52 12.58 -19.31
CA ASP A 285 0.94 13.40 -18.23
C ASP A 285 1.97 14.39 -17.63
N PHE A 286 3.23 13.98 -17.60
CA PHE A 286 4.35 14.82 -17.15
C PHE A 286 5.03 15.63 -18.27
N ASP A 287 4.46 15.69 -19.48
CA ASP A 287 5.06 16.39 -20.64
C ASP A 287 6.51 15.97 -20.96
N ILE A 288 6.91 14.76 -20.66
CA ILE A 288 8.18 14.18 -21.13
C ILE A 288 8.05 13.83 -22.60
N VAL A 289 6.87 13.32 -22.96
CA VAL A 289 6.45 13.10 -24.33
C VAL A 289 5.22 13.98 -24.59
N GLN A 290 5.34 14.93 -25.51
CA GLN A 290 4.25 15.86 -25.81
C GLN A 290 3.20 15.20 -26.73
N ASP A 291 1.95 15.22 -26.29
CA ASP A 291 0.81 14.93 -27.17
C ASP A 291 0.44 16.17 -27.98
N LYS A 292 0.62 16.10 -29.31
CA LYS A 292 0.23 17.15 -30.25
C LYS A 292 -0.83 16.63 -31.24
N GLY A 293 -1.87 16.01 -30.74
CA GLY A 293 -2.93 15.40 -31.51
C GLY A 293 -2.54 14.00 -32.02
N HIS A 294 -2.19 13.87 -33.29
CA HIS A 294 -1.83 12.57 -33.87
C HIS A 294 -0.31 12.29 -33.86
N SER A 295 0.50 13.09 -33.16
CA SER A 295 1.93 12.87 -33.06
C SER A 295 2.45 13.11 -31.65
N TYR A 296 3.15 12.13 -31.10
CA TYR A 296 3.85 12.24 -29.84
C TYR A 296 5.31 12.63 -30.11
N LYS A 297 5.84 13.56 -29.32
CA LYS A 297 7.17 14.12 -29.54
C LYS A 297 7.91 14.22 -28.20
N LYS A 298 9.14 13.71 -28.14
CA LYS A 298 10.04 13.96 -27.03
C LYS A 298 10.66 15.35 -27.17
N GLY A 299 10.67 16.16 -26.11
CA GLY A 299 11.16 17.55 -26.10
C GLY A 299 12.68 17.73 -26.11
N THR A 300 13.45 16.91 -26.84
CA THR A 300 14.92 17.02 -27.00
C THR A 300 15.29 17.31 -28.45
N PRO A 301 16.54 17.79 -28.73
CA PRO A 301 16.97 18.17 -30.10
C PRO A 301 16.85 17.03 -31.14
N GLU A 302 16.98 15.78 -30.70
CA GLU A 302 16.73 14.59 -31.55
C GLU A 302 15.29 14.08 -31.36
N GLU A 303 14.34 14.83 -31.89
CA GLU A 303 12.91 14.57 -31.67
C GLU A 303 12.44 13.33 -32.42
N LYS A 304 12.12 12.26 -31.68
CA LYS A 304 11.39 11.12 -32.21
C LYS A 304 9.89 11.46 -32.27
N LYS A 305 9.24 11.11 -33.37
CA LYS A 305 7.81 11.31 -33.57
C LYS A 305 7.12 9.98 -33.81
N TRP A 306 5.99 9.80 -33.16
CA TRP A 306 5.09 8.65 -33.38
C TRP A 306 3.73 9.15 -33.84
N LYS A 307 3.05 8.38 -34.70
CA LYS A 307 1.76 8.76 -35.28
C LYS A 307 0.60 8.59 -34.30
N SER A 308 0.76 7.72 -33.32
CA SER A 308 -0.24 7.44 -32.29
C SER A 308 0.41 7.03 -30.98
N LYS A 309 -0.37 7.03 -29.89
CA LYS A 309 0.03 6.50 -28.58
C LYS A 309 0.42 5.03 -28.67
N ASP A 310 -0.32 4.23 -29.44
CA ASP A 310 -0.03 2.81 -29.61
C ASP A 310 1.31 2.57 -30.30
N GLU A 311 1.66 3.39 -31.30
CA GLU A 311 2.98 3.34 -31.94
C GLU A 311 4.10 3.69 -30.94
N PHE A 312 3.86 4.67 -30.06
CA PHE A 312 4.81 5.02 -28.99
C PHE A 312 4.96 3.87 -27.98
N ILE A 313 3.86 3.27 -27.49
CA ILE A 313 3.87 2.13 -26.59
C ILE A 313 4.60 0.94 -27.23
N LYS A 314 4.32 0.65 -28.49
CA LYS A 314 4.99 -0.41 -29.24
C LYS A 314 6.49 -0.12 -29.41
N TYR A 315 6.87 1.13 -29.61
CA TYR A 315 8.28 1.51 -29.67
C TYR A 315 8.97 1.31 -28.31
N LEU A 316 8.34 1.71 -27.20
CA LEU A 316 8.86 1.47 -25.84
C LEU A 316 9.04 -0.02 -25.58
N SER A 317 8.07 -0.86 -25.97
CA SER A 317 8.14 -2.31 -25.76
C SER A 317 9.28 -2.99 -26.53
N SER A 318 9.73 -2.39 -27.64
CA SER A 318 10.80 -2.93 -28.49
C SER A 318 12.19 -2.33 -28.19
N ASN A 319 12.29 -1.35 -27.26
CA ASN A 319 13.52 -0.62 -26.99
C ASN A 319 13.68 -0.38 -25.48
N GLU A 320 14.27 -1.34 -24.78
CA GLU A 320 14.42 -1.32 -23.32
C GLU A 320 15.24 -0.11 -22.82
N ASP A 321 16.33 0.24 -23.50
CA ASP A 321 17.15 1.40 -23.12
C ASP A 321 16.34 2.71 -23.18
N PHE A 322 15.52 2.85 -24.20
CA PHE A 322 14.67 4.03 -24.36
C PHE A 322 13.51 4.03 -23.35
N TYR A 323 12.98 2.87 -23.03
CA TYR A 323 11.98 2.72 -21.96
C TYR A 323 12.54 3.18 -20.60
N GLU A 324 13.75 2.72 -20.23
CA GLU A 324 14.38 3.13 -18.98
C GLU A 324 14.75 4.63 -18.99
N GLU A 325 15.13 5.20 -20.13
CA GLU A 325 15.36 6.63 -20.29
C GLU A 325 14.09 7.45 -20.01
N ILE A 326 12.97 7.07 -20.61
CA ILE A 326 11.68 7.74 -20.42
C ILE A 326 11.21 7.60 -18.96
N ARG A 327 11.32 6.40 -18.40
CA ARG A 327 10.98 6.12 -17.01
C ARG A 327 11.78 7.00 -16.03
N LYS A 328 13.09 7.10 -16.25
CA LYS A 328 13.98 7.94 -15.45
C LYS A 328 13.65 9.42 -15.58
N ALA A 329 13.44 9.92 -16.80
CA ALA A 329 13.05 11.30 -17.04
C ALA A 329 11.72 11.67 -16.36
N THR A 330 10.75 10.75 -16.38
CA THR A 330 9.45 10.92 -15.70
C THR A 330 9.63 11.02 -14.18
N LEU A 331 10.43 10.13 -13.60
CA LEU A 331 10.76 10.17 -12.16
C LEU A 331 11.49 11.45 -11.76
N GLU A 332 12.47 11.91 -12.55
CA GLU A 332 13.21 13.14 -12.29
C GLU A 332 12.28 14.36 -12.33
N LYS A 333 11.39 14.44 -13.32
CA LYS A 333 10.42 15.53 -13.41
C LYS A 333 9.44 15.53 -12.25
N TYR A 334 8.92 14.35 -11.86
CA TYR A 334 8.08 14.20 -10.69
C TYR A 334 8.77 14.68 -9.41
N ASN A 335 10.02 14.27 -9.17
CA ASN A 335 10.77 14.64 -7.97
C ASN A 335 11.09 16.14 -7.91
N ASN A 336 11.21 16.80 -9.06
CA ASN A 336 11.51 18.25 -9.18
C ASN A 336 10.22 19.10 -9.24
N SER A 337 9.04 18.49 -9.39
CA SER A 337 7.75 19.19 -9.40
C SER A 337 7.24 19.41 -7.98
N ASP A 338 6.42 20.45 -7.81
CA ASP A 338 5.68 20.63 -6.56
C ASP A 338 4.62 19.54 -6.46
N GLN A 339 4.95 18.49 -5.69
CA GLN A 339 4.17 17.26 -5.57
C GLN A 339 2.73 17.48 -5.07
N THR A 340 2.39 18.68 -4.61
CA THR A 340 1.06 19.08 -4.14
C THR A 340 0.08 19.36 -5.29
N LEU A 341 0.57 19.68 -6.49
CA LEU A 341 -0.27 20.14 -7.61
C LEU A 341 -0.69 19.05 -8.60
N ILE A 342 -0.02 17.90 -8.61
CA ILE A 342 -0.10 16.95 -9.74
C ILE A 342 -1.25 15.93 -9.64
N MET A 343 -1.99 15.85 -8.53
CA MET A 343 -3.03 14.84 -8.33
C MET A 343 -4.34 15.38 -7.69
N GLN A 344 -4.71 16.63 -7.97
CA GLN A 344 -5.89 17.27 -7.35
C GLN A 344 -7.18 17.23 -8.17
N ASP A 345 -7.16 16.87 -9.45
CA ASP A 345 -8.33 17.09 -10.32
C ASP A 345 -9.51 16.14 -10.10
N ASP A 346 -9.29 14.91 -9.58
CA ASP A 346 -10.40 13.97 -9.30
C ASP A 346 -10.99 14.10 -7.87
N ASP A 347 -10.22 14.59 -6.91
CA ASP A 347 -10.67 14.69 -5.52
C ASP A 347 -11.69 15.84 -5.28
N ASP A 348 -11.74 16.84 -6.15
CA ASP A 348 -12.72 17.92 -6.07
C ASP A 348 -14.13 17.47 -6.47
N ILE A 349 -14.24 16.47 -7.34
CA ILE A 349 -15.52 15.87 -7.75
C ILE A 349 -16.06 14.97 -6.63
N ASP A 350 -15.21 14.13 -6.04
CA ASP A 350 -15.59 13.23 -4.94
C ASP A 350 -15.87 14.01 -3.64
N ARG A 351 -15.14 15.10 -3.36
CA ARG A 351 -15.45 16.02 -2.24
C ARG A 351 -16.76 16.76 -2.45
N LYS A 352 -16.98 17.31 -3.65
CA LYS A 352 -18.23 18.02 -3.97
C LYS A 352 -19.43 17.09 -3.93
N ASN A 353 -19.27 15.82 -4.34
CA ASN A 353 -20.31 14.80 -4.23
C ASN A 353 -20.55 14.40 -2.76
N ALA A 354 -19.50 14.20 -1.96
CA ALA A 354 -19.63 13.90 -0.52
C ALA A 354 -20.17 15.08 0.31
N GLU A 355 -19.87 16.32 -0.07
CA GLU A 355 -20.47 17.51 0.51
C GLU A 355 -21.94 17.69 0.09
N LYS A 356 -22.28 17.38 -1.17
CA LYS A 356 -23.66 17.39 -1.64
C LYS A 356 -24.52 16.35 -0.93
N GLU A 357 -24.02 15.11 -0.77
CA GLU A 357 -24.70 14.06 0.01
C GLU A 357 -24.92 14.50 1.48
N LYS A 358 -23.92 15.11 2.12
CA LYS A 358 -24.07 15.65 3.47
C LYS A 358 -25.09 16.79 3.57
N PHE A 359 -25.18 17.65 2.57
CA PHE A 359 -26.19 18.72 2.53
C PHE A 359 -27.59 18.17 2.25
N GLU A 360 -27.74 17.16 1.42
CA GLU A 360 -29.03 16.49 1.17
C GLU A 360 -29.53 15.73 2.40
N ASP A 361 -28.65 15.04 3.14
CA ASP A 361 -28.99 14.37 4.42
C ASP A 361 -29.40 15.36 5.51
N LEU A 362 -28.74 16.51 5.59
CA LEU A 362 -29.13 17.59 6.53
C LEU A 362 -30.49 18.23 6.15
N ALA A 363 -30.80 18.30 4.87
CA ALA A 363 -32.07 18.84 4.38
C ALA A 363 -33.26 17.87 4.62
N VAL A 364 -33.01 16.55 4.59
CA VAL A 364 -34.01 15.53 4.90
C VAL A 364 -34.32 15.50 6.39
N THR A 365 -33.29 15.55 7.26
CA THR A 365 -33.48 15.57 8.73
C THR A 365 -34.16 16.84 9.22
N SER A 366 -34.01 17.96 8.52
CA SER A 366 -34.71 19.22 8.86
C SER A 366 -36.20 19.20 8.48
N LYS A 367 -36.60 18.41 7.46
CA LYS A 367 -38.03 18.24 7.09
C LYS A 367 -38.77 17.29 8.02
N ASP A 368 -38.13 16.26 8.52
CA ASP A 368 -38.73 15.31 9.48
C ASP A 368 -38.94 15.94 10.85
N ASN A 369 -38.10 16.90 11.27
CA ASN A 369 -38.31 17.64 12.51
C ASN A 369 -39.41 18.73 12.43
N SER A 370 -39.84 19.14 11.24
CA SER A 370 -40.95 20.08 11.06
C SER A 370 -42.32 19.43 11.08
N MET A 371 -42.41 18.09 10.94
CA MET A 371 -43.67 17.36 11.01
C MET A 371 -44.04 16.85 12.42
N ILE A 372 -43.18 17.05 13.42
CA ILE A 372 -43.41 16.58 14.80
C ILE A 372 -43.96 17.72 15.71
N SER A 373 -44.02 18.97 15.24
CA SER A 373 -44.42 20.13 16.06
C SER A 373 -45.88 20.58 15.91
N ASP A 374 -46.73 19.85 15.18
CA ASP A 374 -48.16 20.22 14.97
C ASP A 374 -49.13 19.18 15.56
N GLY A 375 -48.92 18.77 16.80
CA GLY A 375 -49.75 17.80 17.49
C GLY A 375 -49.91 18.02 18.99
N SER A 376 -50.20 19.30 19.39
CA SER A 376 -50.70 19.54 20.76
C SER A 376 -51.70 20.68 20.72
N ASP A 377 -52.99 20.32 20.79
CA ASP A 377 -54.03 21.00 21.58
C ASP A 377 -55.40 20.45 21.14
N GLU A 378 -55.99 19.59 21.93
CA GLU A 378 -57.43 19.49 22.18
C GLU A 378 -57.71 18.47 23.27
N PHE A 379 -57.51 18.90 24.52
CA PHE A 379 -58.27 18.33 25.63
C PHE A 379 -59.51 19.23 25.83
N LYS A 380 -60.69 18.72 25.49
CA LYS A 380 -61.96 19.25 25.96
C LYS A 380 -62.45 18.38 27.12
N GLU A 381 -62.68 19.04 28.23
CA GLU A 381 -63.48 18.57 29.35
C GLU A 381 -64.92 18.26 28.91
N GLY A 382 -65.54 17.31 29.56
CA GLY A 382 -67.01 17.16 29.54
C GLY A 382 -67.49 15.80 30.06
N GLU A 383 -67.96 15.83 31.35
CA GLU A 383 -68.84 14.93 32.07
C GLU A 383 -68.44 13.46 32.28
#